data_4474fac2ef904ee5471aed5f8e13259c
#
_entry.id   4474fac2ef904ee5471aed5f8e13259c
#
_cell.length_a   1.000
_cell.length_b   1.000
_cell.length_c   1.000
_cell.angle_alpha   90.00
_cell.angle_beta   90.00
_cell.angle_gamma   90.00
#
_symmetry.space_group_name_H-M   'P 1'
#
loop_
_entity.id
_entity.type
_entity.pdbx_description
1 polymer ?
#
loop_
_entity_poly.entity_id
_entity_poly.type
_entity_poly.pdbx_seq_one_letter_code
_entity_poly.pdbx_strand_id
1 'polypeptide(L)'
;VGSVMRPVTDSHKVSRAKLSYLIDATAAPICIIAPISSWAAAVSGFVEGEDGFSIFVRAIPYNYYALFTIAMMILITVWNFDYGPMAKYETNALKGDLFSDSKEEKDTQRTFENPNGRVLDLILPVLVLIVCCVLGMLYSGGFFSGVDFVSAFAGSDASVGLALGSIFALLLTILYYCLRRIMSFRECCDCLPYGFKAMVPAILILTFAWTLKAMTDSLGAADFVAGTISQAAGNLMALLPAIIFLIGAFLAFATGTSWGTFGILIPIVVAVFQNTDPQLMIISISACMAGAVCGDHCSPISDTTIMASAGAQCEHVTHVTTQLPYVITVAAVSFVTYLIAGFVRNVLIMLVIGFALMVATLYVIKQIAGNKQTA
;
A
#
# COMPACT_ATOMS: atom_id res chain seq x y z
N VAL A 1 8.45 8.92 -1.99
CA VAL A 1 7.28 9.69 -2.45
C VAL A 1 6.98 10.81 -1.47
N GLY A 2 6.72 10.51 -0.19
CA GLY A 2 6.30 11.51 0.79
C GLY A 2 7.24 12.73 0.89
N SER A 3 8.53 12.51 1.08
CA SER A 3 9.54 13.57 1.20
C SER A 3 9.58 14.51 -0.02
N VAL A 4 9.32 13.96 -1.20
CA VAL A 4 9.32 14.72 -2.47
C VAL A 4 8.00 15.48 -2.66
N MET A 5 6.88 14.87 -2.27
CA MET A 5 5.56 15.44 -2.49
C MET A 5 5.16 16.48 -1.44
N ARG A 6 5.74 16.43 -0.24
CA ARG A 6 5.43 17.38 0.83
C ARG A 6 5.48 18.85 0.40
N PRO A 7 6.56 19.36 -0.20
CA PRO A 7 6.60 20.78 -0.59
C PRO A 7 5.49 21.15 -1.60
N VAL A 8 5.13 20.21 -2.47
CA VAL A 8 4.07 20.42 -3.47
C VAL A 8 2.71 20.45 -2.79
N THR A 9 2.41 19.46 -1.95
CA THR A 9 1.12 19.38 -1.23
C THR A 9 0.94 20.53 -0.23
N ASP A 10 2.02 20.93 0.45
CA ASP A 10 1.99 22.07 1.36
C ASP A 10 1.67 23.38 0.64
N SER A 11 2.26 23.62 -0.53
CA SER A 11 1.97 24.80 -1.35
C SER A 11 0.51 24.84 -1.84
N HIS A 12 -0.13 23.67 -1.99
CA HIS A 12 -1.52 23.54 -2.38
C HIS A 12 -2.48 23.35 -1.19
N LYS A 13 -1.99 23.55 0.05
CA LYS A 13 -2.78 23.45 1.28
C LYS A 13 -3.50 22.10 1.45
N VAL A 14 -2.85 21.01 1.07
CA VAL A 14 -3.31 19.64 1.33
C VAL A 14 -2.76 19.20 2.69
N SER A 15 -3.59 18.62 3.55
CA SER A 15 -3.16 18.18 4.88
C SER A 15 -2.15 17.05 4.82
N ARG A 16 -1.31 16.94 5.85
CA ARG A 16 -0.35 15.84 5.99
C ARG A 16 -1.06 14.49 6.12
N ALA A 17 -2.24 14.47 6.75
CA ALA A 17 -3.08 13.29 6.85
C ALA A 17 -3.53 12.80 5.46
N LYS A 18 -3.99 13.70 4.57
CA LYS A 18 -4.40 13.33 3.22
C LYS A 18 -3.22 12.89 2.36
N LEU A 19 -2.08 13.57 2.47
CA LEU A 19 -0.86 13.14 1.81
C LEU A 19 -0.46 11.72 2.24
N SER A 20 -0.51 11.43 3.54
CA SER A 20 -0.21 10.10 4.09
C SER A 20 -1.15 9.03 3.51
N TYR A 21 -2.46 9.32 3.48
CA TYR A 21 -3.44 8.43 2.85
C TYR A 21 -3.14 8.17 1.37
N LEU A 22 -2.83 9.20 0.58
CA LEU A 22 -2.51 9.04 -0.85
C LEU A 22 -1.25 8.20 -1.07
N ILE A 23 -0.24 8.33 -0.21
CA ILE A 23 0.98 7.52 -0.26
C ILE A 23 0.65 6.05 0.01
N ASP A 24 -0.08 5.78 1.08
CA ASP A 24 -0.45 4.44 1.51
C ASP A 24 -1.37 3.75 0.49
N ALA A 25 -2.41 4.45 0.04
CA ALA A 25 -3.36 3.97 -0.97
C ALA A 25 -2.73 3.72 -2.35
N THR A 26 -1.58 4.32 -2.65
CA THR A 26 -0.80 4.07 -3.88
C THR A 26 0.36 3.09 -3.67
N ALA A 27 0.56 2.56 -2.47
CA ALA A 27 1.58 1.55 -2.18
C ALA A 27 1.05 0.12 -2.44
N ALA A 28 0.58 -0.56 -1.41
CA ALA A 28 0.13 -1.94 -1.50
C ALA A 28 -1.01 -2.16 -2.55
N PRO A 29 -2.05 -1.30 -2.65
CA PRO A 29 -3.09 -1.47 -3.67
C PRO A 29 -2.59 -1.40 -5.11
N ILE A 30 -1.55 -0.63 -5.40
CA ILE A 30 -0.96 -0.60 -6.74
C ILE A 30 -0.04 -1.81 -6.96
N CYS A 31 0.79 -2.16 -5.97
CA CYS A 31 1.73 -3.27 -6.07
C CYS A 31 1.03 -4.61 -6.35
N ILE A 32 -0.13 -4.85 -5.74
CA ILE A 32 -0.87 -6.11 -5.87
C ILE A 32 -1.51 -6.32 -7.25
N ILE A 33 -1.66 -5.28 -8.05
CA ILE A 33 -2.17 -5.37 -9.43
C ILE A 33 -1.09 -5.12 -10.48
N ALA A 34 0.16 -4.86 -10.05
CA ALA A 34 1.28 -4.67 -10.96
C ALA A 34 1.88 -6.04 -11.35
N PRO A 35 1.82 -6.44 -12.64
CA PRO A 35 2.30 -7.76 -13.05
C PRO A 35 3.81 -7.92 -12.91
N ILE A 36 4.56 -6.82 -12.96
CA ILE A 36 6.01 -6.82 -12.75
C ILE A 36 6.28 -6.29 -11.34
N SER A 37 6.08 -7.16 -10.34
CA SER A 37 6.33 -6.83 -8.94
C SER A 37 6.78 -8.06 -8.17
N SER A 38 7.48 -7.86 -7.07
CA SER A 38 7.81 -8.94 -6.12
C SER A 38 6.55 -9.62 -5.55
N TRP A 39 5.42 -8.91 -5.55
CA TRP A 39 4.12 -9.44 -5.12
C TRP A 39 3.58 -10.47 -6.10
N ALA A 40 3.71 -10.23 -7.42
CA ALA A 40 3.35 -11.20 -8.44
C ALA A 40 4.14 -12.51 -8.29
N ALA A 41 5.44 -12.40 -8.01
CA ALA A 41 6.31 -13.54 -7.77
C ALA A 41 5.90 -14.33 -6.52
N ALA A 42 5.65 -13.64 -5.41
CA ALA A 42 5.25 -14.28 -4.17
C ALA A 42 3.92 -15.04 -4.33
N VAL A 43 2.91 -14.39 -4.91
CA VAL A 43 1.60 -15.04 -5.17
C VAL A 43 1.77 -16.24 -6.09
N SER A 44 2.59 -16.11 -7.14
CA SER A 44 2.88 -17.22 -8.07
C SER A 44 3.56 -18.40 -7.38
N GLY A 45 4.43 -18.14 -6.40
CA GLY A 45 5.13 -19.17 -5.63
C GLY A 45 4.25 -19.99 -4.69
N PHE A 46 3.04 -19.50 -4.37
CA PHE A 46 2.08 -20.23 -3.53
C PHE A 46 1.12 -21.12 -4.33
N VAL A 47 1.16 -21.09 -5.65
CA VAL A 47 0.31 -21.91 -6.53
C VAL A 47 1.16 -23.06 -7.07
N GLU A 48 1.06 -24.24 -6.46
CA GLU A 48 1.75 -25.42 -6.91
C GLU A 48 1.02 -26.09 -8.08
N GLY A 49 1.75 -26.51 -9.11
CA GLY A 49 1.26 -27.37 -10.18
C GLY A 49 0.62 -26.65 -11.38
N GLU A 50 0.48 -25.31 -11.37
CA GLU A 50 0.02 -24.49 -12.49
C GLU A 50 0.97 -23.31 -12.73
N ASP A 51 0.84 -22.62 -13.87
CA ASP A 51 1.54 -21.35 -14.09
C ASP A 51 0.96 -20.25 -13.15
N GLY A 52 1.59 -20.14 -11.98
CA GLY A 52 1.17 -19.21 -10.93
C GLY A 52 1.16 -17.74 -11.38
N PHE A 53 2.04 -17.36 -12.33
CA PHE A 53 2.04 -16.03 -12.90
C PHE A 53 0.79 -15.78 -13.75
N SER A 54 0.39 -16.76 -14.57
CA SER A 54 -0.86 -16.68 -15.36
C SER A 54 -2.08 -16.54 -14.46
N ILE A 55 -2.13 -17.29 -13.35
CA ILE A 55 -3.21 -17.19 -12.36
C ILE A 55 -3.22 -15.80 -11.72
N PHE A 56 -2.06 -15.26 -11.33
CA PHE A 56 -1.95 -13.91 -10.80
C PHE A 56 -2.51 -12.86 -11.78
N VAL A 57 -2.07 -12.89 -13.05
CA VAL A 57 -2.55 -11.94 -14.07
C VAL A 57 -4.06 -12.05 -14.28
N ARG A 58 -4.61 -13.27 -14.30
CA ARG A 58 -6.07 -13.50 -14.42
C ARG A 58 -6.84 -13.04 -13.18
N ALA A 59 -6.21 -12.99 -12.02
CA ALA A 59 -6.81 -12.52 -10.77
C ALA A 59 -6.88 -10.98 -10.67
N ILE A 60 -6.01 -10.23 -11.39
CA ILE A 60 -5.96 -8.77 -11.35
C ILE A 60 -7.32 -8.10 -11.58
N PRO A 61 -8.10 -8.45 -12.64
CA PRO A 61 -9.38 -7.80 -12.91
C PRO A 61 -10.47 -8.05 -11.84
N TYR A 62 -10.27 -9.04 -11.00
CA TYR A 62 -11.15 -9.35 -9.86
C TYR A 62 -10.66 -8.71 -8.55
N ASN A 63 -9.52 -8.01 -8.54
CA ASN A 63 -9.02 -7.35 -7.32
C ASN A 63 -9.80 -6.05 -7.07
N TYR A 64 -11.03 -6.22 -6.57
CA TYR A 64 -11.96 -5.11 -6.39
C TYR A 64 -11.45 -4.08 -5.39
N TYR A 65 -10.79 -4.51 -4.31
CA TYR A 65 -10.30 -3.57 -3.32
C TYR A 65 -9.24 -2.62 -3.90
N ALA A 66 -8.26 -3.13 -4.62
CA ALA A 66 -7.23 -2.31 -5.25
C ALA A 66 -7.82 -1.35 -6.31
N LEU A 67 -8.68 -1.88 -7.18
CA LEU A 67 -9.33 -1.09 -8.24
C LEU A 67 -10.24 -0.01 -7.67
N PHE A 68 -11.01 -0.33 -6.61
CA PHE A 68 -11.92 0.64 -5.99
C PHE A 68 -11.18 1.65 -5.11
N THR A 69 -10.03 1.30 -4.54
CA THR A 69 -9.15 2.26 -3.85
C THR A 69 -8.64 3.33 -4.83
N ILE A 70 -8.22 2.92 -6.01
CA ILE A 70 -7.81 3.86 -7.08
C ILE A 70 -9.00 4.74 -7.50
N ALA A 71 -10.17 4.13 -7.74
CA ALA A 71 -11.37 4.88 -8.08
C ALA A 71 -11.77 5.87 -6.97
N MET A 72 -11.67 5.45 -5.71
CA MET A 72 -11.90 6.30 -4.54
C MET A 72 -11.00 7.54 -4.56
N MET A 73 -9.70 7.36 -4.71
CA MET A 73 -8.73 8.48 -4.78
C MET A 73 -9.06 9.44 -5.91
N ILE A 74 -9.40 8.94 -7.09
CA ILE A 74 -9.78 9.77 -8.23
C ILE A 74 -11.07 10.54 -7.93
N LEU A 75 -12.09 9.86 -7.42
CA LEU A 75 -13.40 10.47 -7.17
C LEU A 75 -13.35 11.52 -6.07
N ILE A 76 -12.66 11.29 -4.95
CA ILE A 76 -12.54 12.30 -3.87
C ILE A 76 -11.74 13.52 -4.36
N THR A 77 -10.76 13.30 -5.23
CA THR A 77 -9.96 14.41 -5.81
C THR A 77 -10.78 15.20 -6.82
N VAL A 78 -11.44 14.54 -7.77
CA VAL A 78 -12.26 15.20 -8.81
C VAL A 78 -13.47 15.92 -8.21
N TRP A 79 -14.10 15.33 -7.21
CA TRP A 79 -15.25 15.94 -6.54
C TRP A 79 -14.88 16.96 -5.47
N ASN A 80 -13.58 17.11 -5.19
CA ASN A 80 -13.04 17.97 -4.13
C ASN A 80 -13.81 17.79 -2.82
N PHE A 81 -13.86 16.56 -2.33
CA PHE A 81 -14.73 16.14 -1.25
C PHE A 81 -14.01 15.18 -0.33
N ASP A 82 -14.08 15.46 0.96
CA ASP A 82 -13.56 14.63 2.04
C ASP A 82 -14.63 14.42 3.10
N TYR A 83 -14.58 13.30 3.82
CA TYR A 83 -15.55 12.95 4.85
C TYR A 83 -14.88 12.31 6.08
N GLY A 84 -15.65 12.14 7.14
CA GLY A 84 -15.14 11.65 8.40
C GLY A 84 -14.08 12.57 9.02
N PRO A 85 -13.12 12.05 9.77
CA PRO A 85 -12.05 12.84 10.37
C PRO A 85 -11.22 13.60 9.34
N MET A 86 -10.97 13.04 8.15
CA MET A 86 -10.18 13.68 7.10
C MET A 86 -10.71 15.06 6.69
N ALA A 87 -12.03 15.23 6.65
CA ALA A 87 -12.65 16.52 6.30
C ALA A 87 -12.25 17.66 7.26
N LYS A 88 -12.04 17.36 8.55
CA LYS A 88 -11.56 18.33 9.54
C LYS A 88 -10.13 18.76 9.20
N TYR A 89 -9.25 17.80 8.89
CA TYR A 89 -7.84 18.07 8.58
C TYR A 89 -7.71 18.89 7.30
N GLU A 90 -8.46 18.55 6.25
CA GLU A 90 -8.48 19.34 5.00
C GLU A 90 -9.04 20.76 5.21
N THR A 91 -10.10 20.91 6.01
CA THR A 91 -10.63 22.24 6.34
C THR A 91 -9.60 23.10 7.08
N ASN A 92 -8.83 22.52 7.99
CA ASN A 92 -7.77 23.22 8.71
C ASN A 92 -6.57 23.54 7.80
N ALA A 93 -6.20 22.63 6.90
CA ALA A 93 -5.13 22.86 5.93
C ALA A 93 -5.44 24.04 4.99
N LEU A 94 -6.69 24.21 4.55
CA LEU A 94 -7.11 25.39 3.78
C LEU A 94 -6.87 26.71 4.53
N LYS A 95 -6.95 26.69 5.87
CA LYS A 95 -6.66 27.84 6.75
C LYS A 95 -5.18 28.02 7.03
N GLY A 96 -4.33 27.13 6.54
CA GLY A 96 -2.87 27.16 6.71
C GLY A 96 -2.33 26.25 7.82
N ASP A 97 -3.20 25.51 8.54
CA ASP A 97 -2.81 24.50 9.53
C ASP A 97 -2.77 23.11 8.88
N LEU A 98 -1.60 22.70 8.43
CA LEU A 98 -1.37 21.42 7.71
C LEU A 98 -1.36 20.22 8.65
N PHE A 99 -1.17 20.42 9.96
CA PHE A 99 -0.93 19.39 10.97
C PHE A 99 -2.12 19.15 11.92
N SER A 100 -2.95 20.13 12.13
CA SER A 100 -4.20 20.17 12.91
C SER A 100 -4.14 19.81 14.40
N ASP A 101 -3.49 18.75 14.82
CA ASP A 101 -3.41 18.30 16.22
C ASP A 101 -2.02 17.79 16.60
N SER A 102 -1.13 17.59 15.63
CA SER A 102 0.25 17.30 15.93
C SER A 102 0.87 18.57 16.54
N LYS A 103 1.36 18.47 17.77
CA LYS A 103 2.27 19.50 18.27
C LYS A 103 3.28 19.74 17.16
N GLU A 104 3.31 20.97 16.63
CA GLU A 104 4.44 21.39 15.84
C GLU A 104 5.69 20.93 16.59
N GLU A 105 6.22 19.77 16.26
CA GLU A 105 7.65 19.69 16.30
C GLU A 105 8.02 20.72 15.25
N LYS A 106 8.25 21.93 15.72
CA LYS A 106 9.00 22.93 14.99
C LYS A 106 10.29 22.22 14.66
N ASP A 107 10.19 21.51 13.56
CA ASP A 107 11.30 20.83 12.97
C ASP A 107 12.25 21.96 12.67
N THR A 108 13.24 22.11 13.54
CA THR A 108 14.41 22.92 13.31
C THR A 108 15.23 22.28 12.20
N GLN A 109 14.51 21.76 11.15
CA GLN A 109 15.10 21.46 9.89
C GLN A 109 15.62 22.82 9.39
N ARG A 110 16.92 22.97 9.46
CA ARG A 110 17.60 24.05 8.74
C ARG A 110 17.11 23.91 7.30
N THR A 111 16.16 24.75 6.90
CA THR A 111 15.77 24.90 5.52
C THR A 111 16.98 25.50 4.82
N PHE A 112 17.72 24.64 4.14
CA PHE A 112 18.79 25.10 3.25
C PHE A 112 18.11 25.64 2.00
N GLU A 113 17.70 26.92 2.06
CA GLU A 113 17.20 27.61 0.88
C GLU A 113 18.38 28.01 0.02
N ASN A 114 18.56 27.35 -1.10
CA ASN A 114 19.53 27.74 -2.10
C ASN A 114 18.81 28.40 -3.28
N PRO A 115 19.00 29.71 -3.53
CA PRO A 115 18.37 30.42 -4.63
C PRO A 115 18.77 29.91 -6.03
N ASN A 116 19.84 29.12 -6.13
CA ASN A 116 20.31 28.50 -7.38
C ASN A 116 19.71 27.12 -7.64
N GLY A 117 18.79 26.63 -6.77
CA GLY A 117 18.10 25.37 -6.92
C GLY A 117 17.22 25.35 -8.16
N ARG A 118 17.25 24.26 -8.92
CA ARG A 118 16.41 24.00 -10.10
C ARG A 118 15.55 22.78 -9.87
N VAL A 119 14.44 22.68 -10.58
CA VAL A 119 13.56 21.51 -10.54
C VAL A 119 14.33 20.22 -10.87
N LEU A 120 15.34 20.28 -11.73
CA LEU A 120 16.21 19.14 -12.04
C LEU A 120 17.00 18.63 -10.81
N ASP A 121 17.29 19.50 -9.87
CA ASP A 121 18.03 19.12 -8.65
C ASP A 121 17.18 18.29 -7.70
N LEU A 122 15.86 18.26 -7.89
CA LEU A 122 14.94 17.35 -7.23
C LEU A 122 14.67 16.09 -8.07
N ILE A 123 14.38 16.26 -9.37
CA ILE A 123 13.98 15.15 -10.25
C ILE A 123 15.13 14.16 -10.46
N LEU A 124 16.34 14.65 -10.71
CA LEU A 124 17.47 13.78 -11.02
C LEU A 124 17.85 12.82 -9.90
N PRO A 125 17.99 13.24 -8.63
CA PRO A 125 18.20 12.32 -7.50
C PRO A 125 17.13 11.25 -7.36
N VAL A 126 15.85 11.58 -7.59
CA VAL A 126 14.74 10.61 -7.55
C VAL A 126 14.87 9.59 -8.67
N LEU A 127 15.17 10.03 -9.89
CA LEU A 127 15.41 9.11 -11.02
C LEU A 127 16.62 8.21 -10.76
N VAL A 128 17.71 8.76 -10.26
CA VAL A 128 18.91 8.00 -9.88
C VAL A 128 18.57 6.97 -8.81
N LEU A 129 17.78 7.34 -7.80
CA LEU A 129 17.33 6.41 -6.76
C LEU A 129 16.54 5.24 -7.36
N ILE A 130 15.56 5.52 -8.22
CA ILE A 130 14.75 4.48 -8.87
C ILE A 130 15.63 3.54 -9.69
N VAL A 131 16.52 4.08 -10.52
CA VAL A 131 17.43 3.28 -11.37
C VAL A 131 18.36 2.42 -10.51
N CYS A 132 18.98 3.00 -9.47
CA CYS A 132 19.88 2.25 -8.59
C CYS A 132 19.14 1.15 -7.81
N CYS A 133 17.92 1.40 -7.34
CA CYS A 133 17.11 0.38 -6.65
C CYS A 133 16.71 -0.76 -7.61
N VAL A 134 16.29 -0.45 -8.84
CA VAL A 134 15.97 -1.47 -9.85
C VAL A 134 17.22 -2.32 -10.17
N LEU A 135 18.38 -1.68 -10.38
CA LEU A 135 19.63 -2.40 -10.62
C LEU A 135 20.04 -3.24 -9.41
N GLY A 136 19.85 -2.74 -8.18
CA GLY A 136 20.10 -3.49 -6.96
C GLY A 136 19.21 -4.73 -6.82
N MET A 137 17.93 -4.61 -7.17
CA MET A 137 17.01 -5.75 -7.20
C MET A 137 17.42 -6.78 -8.27
N LEU A 138 17.73 -6.35 -9.48
CA LEU A 138 18.22 -7.22 -10.54
C LEU A 138 19.52 -7.92 -10.17
N TYR A 139 20.43 -7.24 -9.47
CA TYR A 139 21.66 -7.81 -8.97
C TYR A 139 21.38 -8.92 -7.95
N SER A 140 20.54 -8.66 -6.95
CA SER A 140 20.19 -9.66 -5.93
C SER A 140 19.43 -10.86 -6.51
N GLY A 141 18.66 -10.66 -7.58
CA GLY A 141 17.93 -11.70 -8.29
C GLY A 141 18.73 -12.50 -9.32
N GLY A 142 20.05 -12.20 -9.47
CA GLY A 142 20.94 -12.99 -10.33
C GLY A 142 20.86 -12.67 -11.83
N PHE A 143 20.32 -11.53 -12.23
CA PHE A 143 20.26 -11.09 -13.63
C PHE A 143 21.64 -11.11 -14.30
N PHE A 144 22.65 -10.60 -13.61
CA PHE A 144 24.04 -10.61 -14.11
C PHE A 144 24.69 -11.99 -14.13
N SER A 145 24.03 -13.00 -13.57
CA SER A 145 24.44 -14.41 -13.60
C SER A 145 23.69 -15.21 -14.68
N GLY A 146 22.90 -14.56 -15.53
CA GLY A 146 22.23 -15.16 -16.67
C GLY A 146 20.74 -15.52 -16.46
N VAL A 147 20.15 -15.11 -15.34
CA VAL A 147 18.69 -15.21 -15.12
C VAL A 147 17.99 -14.15 -15.97
N ASP A 148 16.86 -14.49 -16.58
CA ASP A 148 16.08 -13.53 -17.36
C ASP A 148 15.54 -12.38 -16.48
N PHE A 149 15.20 -11.24 -17.10
CA PHE A 149 14.82 -10.02 -16.38
C PHE A 149 13.62 -10.21 -15.44
N VAL A 150 12.58 -10.91 -15.90
CA VAL A 150 11.35 -11.11 -15.12
C VAL A 150 11.62 -12.01 -13.92
N SER A 151 12.28 -13.14 -14.13
CA SER A 151 12.63 -14.10 -13.08
C SER A 151 13.62 -13.51 -12.09
N ALA A 152 14.60 -12.72 -12.54
CA ALA A 152 15.56 -12.06 -11.66
C ALA A 152 14.87 -11.00 -10.80
N PHE A 153 13.96 -10.20 -11.37
CA PHE A 153 13.22 -9.20 -10.61
C PHE A 153 12.27 -9.85 -9.60
N ALA A 154 11.60 -10.92 -10.00
CA ALA A 154 10.70 -11.71 -9.18
C ALA A 154 11.40 -12.43 -8.02
N GLY A 155 12.53 -13.06 -8.29
CA GLY A 155 13.37 -13.75 -7.29
C GLY A 155 14.32 -12.85 -6.51
N SER A 156 14.21 -11.52 -6.64
CA SER A 156 15.11 -10.59 -5.97
C SER A 156 14.88 -10.52 -4.45
N ASP A 157 15.96 -10.44 -3.68
CA ASP A 157 15.89 -10.00 -2.28
C ASP A 157 15.75 -8.48 -2.26
N ALA A 158 14.49 -8.02 -2.07
CA ALA A 158 14.16 -6.61 -2.06
C ALA A 158 14.90 -5.84 -0.95
N SER A 159 15.13 -6.46 0.22
CA SER A 159 15.82 -5.82 1.34
C SER A 159 17.27 -5.50 0.97
N VAL A 160 17.97 -6.47 0.38
CA VAL A 160 19.35 -6.30 -0.08
C VAL A 160 19.42 -5.35 -1.28
N GLY A 161 18.55 -5.55 -2.28
CA GLY A 161 18.52 -4.75 -3.50
C GLY A 161 18.24 -3.27 -3.25
N LEU A 162 17.25 -2.97 -2.42
CA LEU A 162 16.89 -1.58 -2.07
C LEU A 162 17.95 -0.93 -1.18
N ALA A 163 18.54 -1.65 -0.21
CA ALA A 163 19.61 -1.11 0.63
C ALA A 163 20.84 -0.74 -0.21
N LEU A 164 21.31 -1.64 -1.06
CA LEU A 164 22.44 -1.36 -1.96
C LEU A 164 22.11 -0.22 -2.94
N GLY A 165 20.94 -0.28 -3.59
CA GLY A 165 20.50 0.74 -4.52
C GLY A 165 20.41 2.12 -3.88
N SER A 166 19.87 2.24 -2.67
CA SER A 166 19.76 3.53 -1.96
C SER A 166 21.12 4.09 -1.54
N ILE A 167 22.08 3.24 -1.12
CA ILE A 167 23.45 3.67 -0.78
C ILE A 167 24.13 4.25 -2.03
N PHE A 168 24.07 3.53 -3.17
CA PHE A 168 24.67 4.04 -4.41
C PHE A 168 23.98 5.33 -4.88
N ALA A 169 22.67 5.40 -4.82
CA ALA A 169 21.93 6.61 -5.17
C ALA A 169 22.30 7.80 -4.28
N LEU A 170 22.48 7.58 -2.98
CA LEU A 170 22.92 8.61 -2.03
C LEU A 170 24.30 9.15 -2.41
N LEU A 171 25.27 8.26 -2.69
CA LEU A 171 26.63 8.66 -3.08
C LEU A 171 26.62 9.46 -4.39
N LEU A 172 25.85 9.00 -5.39
CA LEU A 172 25.70 9.71 -6.66
C LEU A 172 25.03 11.07 -6.49
N THR A 173 24.04 11.18 -5.61
CA THR A 173 23.34 12.44 -5.31
C THR A 173 24.27 13.42 -4.61
N ILE A 174 25.05 12.99 -3.62
CA ILE A 174 26.07 13.83 -2.97
C ILE A 174 27.09 14.32 -4.00
N LEU A 175 27.60 13.41 -4.83
CA LEU A 175 28.53 13.78 -5.90
C LEU A 175 27.95 14.81 -6.85
N TYR A 176 26.70 14.61 -7.29
CA TYR A 176 25.98 15.55 -8.15
C TYR A 176 25.83 16.94 -7.53
N TYR A 177 25.40 17.03 -6.26
CA TYR A 177 25.21 18.30 -5.57
C TYR A 177 26.54 19.03 -5.34
N CYS A 178 27.61 18.31 -5.03
CA CYS A 178 28.95 18.88 -4.90
C CYS A 178 29.49 19.40 -6.23
N LEU A 179 29.34 18.64 -7.34
CA LEU A 179 29.76 19.05 -8.69
C LEU A 179 29.00 20.28 -9.19
N ARG A 180 27.68 20.31 -8.92
CA ARG A 180 26.83 21.46 -9.24
C ARG A 180 27.03 22.65 -8.30
N ARG A 181 27.81 22.50 -7.22
CA ARG A 181 28.00 23.52 -6.17
C ARG A 181 26.69 24.01 -5.55
N ILE A 182 25.69 23.14 -5.46
CA ILE A 182 24.41 23.42 -4.79
C ILE A 182 24.60 23.31 -3.29
N MET A 183 25.32 22.28 -2.86
CA MET A 183 25.68 22.02 -1.46
C MET A 183 27.14 21.60 -1.39
N SER A 184 27.82 21.99 -0.31
CA SER A 184 29.14 21.47 0.01
C SER A 184 29.04 20.04 0.53
N PHE A 185 30.13 19.27 0.43
CA PHE A 185 30.19 17.92 0.98
C PHE A 185 29.85 17.86 2.48
N ARG A 186 30.30 18.87 3.23
CA ARG A 186 30.00 19.00 4.66
C ARG A 186 28.49 19.17 4.92
N GLU A 187 27.83 20.05 4.17
CA GLU A 187 26.38 20.24 4.28
C GLU A 187 25.61 18.97 3.93
N CYS A 188 26.03 18.23 2.88
CA CYS A 188 25.45 16.94 2.57
C CYS A 188 25.61 15.94 3.72
N CYS A 189 26.80 15.86 4.33
CA CYS A 189 27.04 14.99 5.48
C CYS A 189 26.24 15.42 6.72
N ASP A 190 26.07 16.72 6.94
CA ASP A 190 25.26 17.25 8.05
C ASP A 190 23.75 16.89 7.90
N CYS A 191 23.26 16.60 6.68
CA CYS A 191 21.89 16.14 6.46
C CYS A 191 21.66 14.68 6.89
N LEU A 192 22.68 13.82 6.89
CA LEU A 192 22.52 12.39 7.19
C LEU A 192 21.96 12.11 8.60
N PRO A 193 22.46 12.74 9.67
CA PRO A 193 21.91 12.58 11.02
C PRO A 193 20.43 12.98 11.12
N TYR A 194 20.01 14.00 10.37
CA TYR A 194 18.61 14.42 10.34
C TYR A 194 17.72 13.35 9.68
N GLY A 195 18.19 12.75 8.58
CA GLY A 195 17.51 11.65 7.92
C GLY A 195 17.35 10.43 8.85
N PHE A 196 18.43 10.02 9.53
CA PHE A 196 18.38 8.95 10.52
C PHE A 196 17.40 9.25 11.64
N LYS A 197 17.48 10.45 12.22
CA LYS A 197 16.59 10.87 13.31
C LYS A 197 15.13 10.86 12.91
N ALA A 198 14.82 11.26 11.68
CA ALA A 198 13.45 11.24 11.14
C ALA A 198 12.91 9.81 10.99
N MET A 199 13.76 8.80 10.79
CA MET A 199 13.36 7.40 10.61
C MET A 199 13.30 6.61 11.91
N VAL A 200 13.86 7.11 13.01
CA VAL A 200 13.89 6.39 14.32
C VAL A 200 12.50 5.97 14.79
N PRO A 201 11.45 6.82 14.78
CA PRO A 201 10.10 6.40 15.18
C PRO A 201 9.56 5.24 14.34
N ALA A 202 9.70 5.31 13.01
CA ALA A 202 9.27 4.27 12.11
C ALA A 202 10.01 2.93 12.36
N ILE A 203 11.33 2.97 12.54
CA ILE A 203 12.15 1.79 12.84
C ILE A 203 11.71 1.13 14.16
N LEU A 204 11.45 1.93 15.20
CA LEU A 204 10.99 1.40 16.50
C LEU A 204 9.62 0.72 16.37
N ILE A 205 8.65 1.36 15.69
CA ILE A 205 7.32 0.79 15.51
C ILE A 205 7.42 -0.51 14.69
N LEU A 206 8.19 -0.53 13.60
CA LEU A 206 8.42 -1.72 12.79
C LEU A 206 9.04 -2.86 13.62
N THR A 207 10.02 -2.56 14.45
CA THR A 207 10.67 -3.56 15.31
C THR A 207 9.66 -4.22 16.26
N PHE A 208 8.80 -3.42 16.90
CA PHE A 208 7.76 -3.94 17.77
C PHE A 208 6.67 -4.70 17.00
N ALA A 209 6.29 -4.22 15.81
CA ALA A 209 5.32 -4.90 14.94
C ALA A 209 5.82 -6.29 14.52
N TRP A 210 7.08 -6.40 14.09
CA TRP A 210 7.68 -7.70 13.73
C TRP A 210 7.81 -8.64 14.93
N THR A 211 8.08 -8.10 16.11
CA THR A 211 8.08 -8.89 17.36
C THR A 211 6.68 -9.43 17.65
N LEU A 212 5.65 -8.59 17.56
CA LEU A 212 4.26 -9.00 17.74
C LEU A 212 3.85 -10.05 16.71
N LYS A 213 4.22 -9.87 15.43
CA LYS A 213 4.00 -10.85 14.37
C LYS A 213 4.62 -12.21 14.72
N ALA A 214 5.89 -12.24 15.11
CA ALA A 214 6.58 -13.48 15.49
C ALA A 214 5.88 -14.19 16.67
N MET A 215 5.37 -13.44 17.64
CA MET A 215 4.59 -14.00 18.74
C MET A 215 3.25 -14.57 18.26
N THR A 216 2.55 -13.88 17.36
CA THR A 216 1.28 -14.35 16.78
C THR A 216 1.48 -15.61 15.95
N ASP A 217 2.53 -15.69 15.16
CA ASP A 217 2.90 -16.87 14.39
C ASP A 217 3.18 -18.08 15.32
N SER A 218 3.86 -17.85 16.46
CA SER A 218 4.15 -18.90 17.45
C SER A 218 2.90 -19.47 18.14
N LEU A 219 1.79 -18.72 18.13
CA LEU A 219 0.50 -19.18 18.66
C LEU A 219 -0.30 -20.04 17.68
N GLY A 220 0.19 -20.27 16.47
CA GLY A 220 -0.47 -21.09 15.46
C GLY A 220 -1.74 -20.43 14.87
N ALA A 221 -1.80 -19.10 14.83
CA ALA A 221 -2.95 -18.37 14.29
C ALA A 221 -3.27 -18.77 12.85
N ALA A 222 -2.24 -19.02 12.04
CA ALA A 222 -2.34 -19.52 10.68
C ALA A 222 -3.09 -20.84 10.56
N ASP A 223 -2.69 -21.84 11.36
CA ASP A 223 -3.28 -23.18 11.35
C ASP A 223 -4.73 -23.17 11.82
N PHE A 224 -5.05 -22.32 12.79
CA PHE A 224 -6.42 -22.13 13.27
C PHE A 224 -7.34 -21.58 12.17
N VAL A 225 -6.88 -20.56 11.44
CA VAL A 225 -7.64 -19.96 10.34
C VAL A 225 -7.81 -20.97 9.20
N ALA A 226 -6.74 -21.69 8.84
CA ALA A 226 -6.78 -22.74 7.82
C ALA A 226 -7.81 -23.83 8.14
N GLY A 227 -7.80 -24.32 9.37
CA GLY A 227 -8.76 -25.31 9.84
C GLY A 227 -10.21 -24.83 9.77
N THR A 228 -10.46 -23.56 10.12
CA THR A 228 -11.79 -22.95 10.08
C THR A 228 -12.34 -22.85 8.67
N ILE A 229 -11.52 -22.38 7.71
CA ILE A 229 -11.92 -22.24 6.30
C ILE A 229 -12.21 -23.62 5.68
N SER A 230 -11.35 -24.61 5.93
CA SER A 230 -11.52 -25.95 5.37
C SER A 230 -12.82 -26.61 5.82
N GLN A 231 -13.27 -26.35 7.06
CA GLN A 231 -14.56 -26.85 7.57
C GLN A 231 -15.77 -26.13 6.97
N ALA A 232 -15.66 -24.85 6.65
CA ALA A 232 -16.74 -24.03 6.08
C ALA A 232 -16.97 -24.27 4.57
N ALA A 233 -15.99 -24.79 3.85
CA ALA A 233 -16.00 -24.87 2.38
C ALA A 233 -17.11 -25.76 1.78
N GLY A 234 -17.63 -26.76 2.53
CA GLY A 234 -18.51 -27.78 1.97
C GLY A 234 -19.88 -27.31 1.46
N ASN A 235 -20.47 -26.25 2.04
CA ASN A 235 -21.86 -25.83 1.75
C ASN A 235 -22.00 -24.39 1.20
N LEU A 236 -20.92 -23.62 1.09
CA LEU A 236 -20.96 -22.18 0.85
C LEU A 236 -20.02 -21.74 -0.28
N MET A 237 -19.73 -22.60 -1.24
CA MET A 237 -18.74 -22.36 -2.31
C MET A 237 -18.90 -21.01 -3.00
N ALA A 238 -20.12 -20.61 -3.36
CA ALA A 238 -20.37 -19.33 -4.02
C ALA A 238 -20.10 -18.10 -3.12
N LEU A 239 -20.17 -18.27 -1.79
CA LEU A 239 -19.88 -17.19 -0.82
C LEU A 239 -18.41 -17.14 -0.40
N LEU A 240 -17.63 -18.19 -0.71
CA LEU A 240 -16.24 -18.30 -0.30
C LEU A 240 -15.37 -17.09 -0.68
N PRO A 241 -15.47 -16.50 -1.90
CA PRO A 241 -14.68 -15.30 -2.21
C PRO A 241 -14.90 -14.14 -1.21
N ALA A 242 -16.15 -13.88 -0.84
CA ALA A 242 -16.47 -12.84 0.13
C ALA A 242 -15.99 -13.20 1.55
N ILE A 243 -16.13 -14.45 1.95
CA ILE A 243 -15.64 -14.95 3.25
C ILE A 243 -14.12 -14.87 3.32
N ILE A 244 -13.42 -15.30 2.27
CA ILE A 244 -11.96 -15.24 2.16
C ILE A 244 -11.46 -13.78 2.20
N PHE A 245 -12.17 -12.86 1.53
CA PHE A 245 -11.88 -11.44 1.61
C PHE A 245 -11.92 -10.92 3.05
N LEU A 246 -12.98 -11.24 3.80
CA LEU A 246 -13.11 -10.81 5.20
C LEU A 246 -12.05 -11.44 6.09
N ILE A 247 -11.80 -12.73 5.95
CA ILE A 247 -10.79 -13.44 6.74
C ILE A 247 -9.41 -12.88 6.42
N GLY A 248 -9.10 -12.66 5.14
CA GLY A 248 -7.86 -12.04 4.71
C GLY A 248 -7.68 -10.64 5.28
N ALA A 249 -8.75 -9.82 5.25
CA ALA A 249 -8.72 -8.48 5.81
C ALA A 249 -8.51 -8.50 7.34
N PHE A 250 -9.20 -9.38 8.05
CA PHE A 250 -9.03 -9.50 9.49
C PHE A 250 -7.63 -10.02 9.88
N LEU A 251 -7.15 -11.06 9.19
CA LEU A 251 -5.83 -11.64 9.46
C LEU A 251 -4.71 -10.64 9.17
N ALA A 252 -4.75 -9.95 8.01
CA ALA A 252 -3.76 -8.95 7.67
C ALA A 252 -3.81 -7.72 8.60
N PHE A 253 -5.01 -7.30 9.01
CA PHE A 253 -5.16 -6.25 10.02
C PHE A 253 -4.50 -6.62 11.36
N ALA A 254 -4.74 -7.86 11.83
CA ALA A 254 -4.23 -8.32 13.12
C ALA A 254 -2.71 -8.57 13.10
N THR A 255 -2.16 -8.98 11.96
CA THR A 255 -0.73 -9.30 11.81
C THR A 255 0.10 -8.15 11.25
N GLY A 256 -0.55 -7.15 10.65
CA GLY A 256 0.12 -6.02 9.99
C GLY A 256 0.92 -6.44 8.75
N THR A 257 0.53 -7.53 8.06
CA THR A 257 1.24 -7.99 6.88
C THR A 257 0.35 -8.70 5.87
N SER A 258 0.41 -8.24 4.62
CA SER A 258 -0.23 -8.94 3.50
C SER A 258 0.48 -10.25 3.15
N TRP A 259 1.82 -10.29 3.25
CA TRP A 259 2.64 -11.44 2.83
C TRP A 259 2.34 -12.71 3.62
N GLY A 260 2.26 -12.61 4.96
CA GLY A 260 1.89 -13.74 5.80
C GLY A 260 0.48 -14.25 5.48
N THR A 261 -0.44 -13.35 5.20
CA THR A 261 -1.82 -13.68 4.83
C THR A 261 -1.89 -14.42 3.50
N PHE A 262 -1.12 -14.02 2.48
CA PHE A 262 -1.03 -14.75 1.20
C PHE A 262 -0.51 -16.18 1.40
N GLY A 263 0.58 -16.32 2.14
CA GLY A 263 1.20 -17.62 2.39
C GLY A 263 0.28 -18.63 3.06
N ILE A 264 -0.69 -18.17 3.82
CA ILE A 264 -1.67 -19.01 4.50
C ILE A 264 -2.88 -19.29 3.60
N LEU A 265 -3.50 -18.22 3.06
CA LEU A 265 -4.81 -18.35 2.43
C LEU A 265 -4.76 -18.86 0.99
N ILE A 266 -3.74 -18.50 0.20
CA ILE A 266 -3.66 -18.92 -1.22
C ILE A 266 -3.56 -20.44 -1.35
N PRO A 267 -2.67 -21.16 -0.63
CA PRO A 267 -2.63 -22.62 -0.69
C PRO A 267 -3.96 -23.29 -0.32
N ILE A 268 -4.69 -22.73 0.67
CA ILE A 268 -6.00 -23.23 1.07
C ILE A 268 -7.02 -23.07 -0.06
N VAL A 269 -7.06 -21.86 -0.67
CA VAL A 269 -7.94 -21.59 -1.81
C VAL A 269 -7.66 -22.53 -2.98
N VAL A 270 -6.39 -22.75 -3.31
CA VAL A 270 -5.97 -23.68 -4.36
C VAL A 270 -6.44 -25.09 -4.03
N ALA A 271 -6.17 -25.58 -2.81
CA ALA A 271 -6.57 -26.94 -2.38
C ALA A 271 -8.11 -27.15 -2.45
N VAL A 272 -8.92 -26.14 -2.14
CA VAL A 272 -10.38 -26.20 -2.18
C VAL A 272 -10.92 -26.22 -3.61
N PHE A 273 -10.35 -25.41 -4.51
CA PHE A 273 -10.97 -25.13 -5.81
C PHE A 273 -10.26 -25.76 -7.02
N GLN A 274 -9.01 -26.18 -6.93
CA GLN A 274 -8.19 -26.66 -8.06
C GLN A 274 -8.87 -27.74 -8.89
N ASN A 275 -9.55 -28.70 -8.24
CA ASN A 275 -10.21 -29.81 -8.91
C ASN A 275 -11.74 -29.64 -9.05
N THR A 276 -12.31 -28.51 -8.59
CA THR A 276 -13.76 -28.30 -8.55
C THR A 276 -14.22 -27.17 -9.45
N ASP A 277 -13.61 -25.98 -9.31
CA ASP A 277 -14.05 -24.77 -10.00
C ASP A 277 -12.86 -23.80 -10.22
N PRO A 278 -12.14 -23.93 -11.35
CA PRO A 278 -10.97 -23.08 -11.61
C PRO A 278 -11.28 -21.59 -11.73
N GLN A 279 -12.49 -21.22 -12.14
CA GLN A 279 -12.88 -19.80 -12.23
C GLN A 279 -13.13 -19.22 -10.84
N LEU A 280 -13.82 -19.95 -9.98
CA LEU A 280 -14.06 -19.54 -8.62
C LEU A 280 -12.73 -19.52 -7.80
N MET A 281 -11.78 -20.40 -8.13
CA MET A 281 -10.40 -20.35 -7.60
C MET A 281 -9.75 -19.00 -7.88
N ILE A 282 -9.77 -18.52 -9.11
CA ILE A 282 -9.17 -17.24 -9.50
C ILE A 282 -9.84 -16.07 -8.75
N ILE A 283 -11.17 -16.07 -8.66
CA ILE A 283 -11.92 -15.04 -7.92
C ILE A 283 -11.55 -15.08 -6.43
N SER A 284 -11.41 -16.28 -5.86
CA SER A 284 -11.06 -16.47 -4.45
C SER A 284 -9.60 -16.11 -4.14
N ILE A 285 -8.66 -16.40 -5.04
CA ILE A 285 -7.26 -15.93 -4.94
C ILE A 285 -7.25 -14.40 -4.98
N SER A 286 -7.99 -13.80 -5.90
CA SER A 286 -8.13 -12.34 -5.96
C SER A 286 -8.74 -11.76 -4.68
N ALA A 287 -9.75 -12.41 -4.13
CA ALA A 287 -10.37 -12.01 -2.87
C ALA A 287 -9.39 -12.11 -1.68
N CYS A 288 -8.54 -13.16 -1.67
CA CYS A 288 -7.45 -13.29 -0.71
C CYS A 288 -6.46 -12.11 -0.81
N MET A 289 -5.99 -11.82 -2.01
CA MET A 289 -5.07 -10.70 -2.27
C MET A 289 -5.71 -9.36 -1.87
N ALA A 290 -6.95 -9.13 -2.27
CA ALA A 290 -7.70 -7.91 -1.94
C ALA A 290 -7.94 -7.75 -0.45
N GLY A 291 -8.33 -8.83 0.24
CA GLY A 291 -8.54 -8.85 1.68
C GLY A 291 -7.24 -8.57 2.45
N ALA A 292 -6.17 -9.25 2.06
CA ALA A 292 -4.86 -9.06 2.70
C ALA A 292 -4.38 -7.61 2.56
N VAL A 293 -4.48 -7.02 1.36
CA VAL A 293 -4.14 -5.61 1.15
C VAL A 293 -5.07 -4.67 1.91
N CYS A 294 -6.37 -4.97 1.99
CA CYS A 294 -7.33 -4.18 2.76
C CYS A 294 -6.99 -4.14 4.25
N GLY A 295 -6.71 -5.31 4.85
CA GLY A 295 -6.35 -5.42 6.26
C GLY A 295 -5.03 -4.74 6.58
N ASP A 296 -4.03 -4.94 5.74
CA ASP A 296 -2.72 -4.29 5.84
C ASP A 296 -2.84 -2.77 5.76
N HIS A 297 -3.55 -2.25 4.75
CA HIS A 297 -3.78 -0.82 4.54
C HIS A 297 -4.51 -0.11 5.70
N CYS A 298 -5.29 -0.82 6.52
CA CYS A 298 -5.94 -0.22 7.69
C CYS A 298 -5.25 -0.56 9.02
N SER A 299 -4.24 -1.41 9.00
CA SER A 299 -3.57 -1.86 10.22
C SER A 299 -2.61 -0.80 10.77
N PRO A 300 -2.71 -0.45 12.06
CA PRO A 300 -1.78 0.48 12.69
C PRO A 300 -0.36 -0.10 12.86
N ILE A 301 -0.17 -1.39 12.68
CA ILE A 301 1.12 -2.08 12.80
C ILE A 301 1.69 -2.49 11.43
N SER A 302 1.04 -2.10 10.34
CA SER A 302 1.51 -2.33 8.98
C SER A 302 2.74 -1.49 8.65
N ASP A 303 3.71 -2.09 7.98
CA ASP A 303 4.91 -1.41 7.51
C ASP A 303 4.59 -0.32 6.47
N THR A 304 3.62 -0.55 5.57
CA THR A 304 3.20 0.44 4.57
C THR A 304 2.57 1.67 5.24
N THR A 305 1.68 1.48 6.20
CA THR A 305 0.99 2.54 6.95
C THR A 305 1.99 3.34 7.80
N ILE A 306 2.95 2.65 8.46
CA ILE A 306 4.00 3.30 9.25
C ILE A 306 4.91 4.15 8.34
N MET A 307 5.35 3.59 7.22
CA MET A 307 6.21 4.29 6.28
C MET A 307 5.51 5.45 5.56
N ALA A 308 4.22 5.33 5.27
CA ALA A 308 3.41 6.40 4.69
C ALA A 308 3.30 7.59 5.64
N SER A 309 2.98 7.34 6.91
CA SER A 309 2.90 8.38 7.94
C SER A 309 4.25 9.08 8.16
N ALA A 310 5.35 8.32 8.27
CA ALA A 310 6.70 8.86 8.40
C ALA A 310 7.12 9.68 7.16
N GLY A 311 6.83 9.17 5.95
CA GLY A 311 7.13 9.86 4.70
C GLY A 311 6.37 11.16 4.53
N ALA A 312 5.13 11.23 4.97
CA ALA A 312 4.30 12.44 4.97
C ALA A 312 4.63 13.37 6.15
N GLN A 313 5.39 12.93 7.15
CA GLN A 313 5.52 13.59 8.47
C GLN A 313 4.14 13.86 9.09
N CYS A 314 3.28 12.87 9.06
CA CYS A 314 2.00 12.85 9.73
C CYS A 314 2.13 11.98 10.98
N GLU A 315 1.49 12.38 12.07
CA GLU A 315 1.41 11.52 13.24
C GLU A 315 0.74 10.20 12.87
N HIS A 316 1.36 9.07 13.27
CA HIS A 316 0.91 7.75 12.85
C HIS A 316 -0.55 7.45 13.23
N VAL A 317 -0.94 7.76 14.47
CA VAL A 317 -2.32 7.56 14.93
C VAL A 317 -3.30 8.44 14.14
N THR A 318 -2.91 9.66 13.83
CA THR A 318 -3.69 10.58 12.98
C THR A 318 -3.88 10.00 11.59
N HIS A 319 -2.82 9.47 10.98
CA HIS A 319 -2.92 8.81 9.68
C HIS A 319 -3.91 7.64 9.71
N VAL A 320 -3.74 6.70 10.66
CA VAL A 320 -4.63 5.53 10.79
C VAL A 320 -6.09 5.95 10.99
N THR A 321 -6.36 6.88 11.91
CA THR A 321 -7.72 7.29 12.22
C THR A 321 -8.41 8.06 11.10
N THR A 322 -7.66 8.82 10.32
CA THR A 322 -8.21 9.59 9.19
C THR A 322 -8.46 8.75 7.95
N GLN A 323 -7.65 7.73 7.69
CA GLN A 323 -7.83 6.85 6.52
C GLN A 323 -8.88 5.76 6.74
N LEU A 324 -9.10 5.33 7.99
CA LEU A 324 -9.96 4.19 8.31
C LEU A 324 -11.38 4.29 7.70
N PRO A 325 -12.11 5.43 7.73
CA PRO A 325 -13.40 5.55 7.08
C PRO A 325 -13.34 5.33 5.56
N TYR A 326 -12.25 5.73 4.92
CA TYR A 326 -12.04 5.53 3.49
C TYR A 326 -11.84 4.05 3.17
N VAL A 327 -10.95 3.39 3.91
CA VAL A 327 -10.70 1.95 3.77
C VAL A 327 -11.96 1.13 4.02
N ILE A 328 -12.73 1.44 5.09
CA ILE A 328 -13.99 0.74 5.39
C ILE A 328 -15.01 0.92 4.27
N THR A 329 -15.11 2.11 3.67
CA THR A 329 -16.03 2.34 2.54
C THR A 329 -15.66 1.47 1.35
N VAL A 330 -14.38 1.44 0.96
CA VAL A 330 -13.90 0.60 -0.14
C VAL A 330 -14.06 -0.88 0.19
N ALA A 331 -13.75 -1.29 1.42
CA ALA A 331 -13.90 -2.68 1.89
C ALA A 331 -15.36 -3.16 1.82
N ALA A 332 -16.31 -2.33 2.25
CA ALA A 332 -17.74 -2.67 2.20
C ALA A 332 -18.23 -2.87 0.75
N VAL A 333 -17.86 -1.96 -0.15
CA VAL A 333 -18.21 -2.09 -1.58
C VAL A 333 -17.53 -3.32 -2.19
N SER A 334 -16.26 -3.59 -1.86
CA SER A 334 -15.53 -4.77 -2.32
C SER A 334 -16.16 -6.06 -1.83
N PHE A 335 -16.55 -6.12 -0.56
CA PHE A 335 -17.22 -7.27 0.04
C PHE A 335 -18.54 -7.59 -0.68
N VAL A 336 -19.40 -6.58 -0.89
CA VAL A 336 -20.65 -6.75 -1.64
C VAL A 336 -20.37 -7.22 -3.07
N THR A 337 -19.34 -6.67 -3.70
CA THR A 337 -18.94 -7.07 -5.04
C THR A 337 -18.47 -8.54 -5.07
N TYR A 338 -17.69 -9.00 -4.09
CA TYR A 338 -17.28 -10.41 -3.97
C TYR A 338 -18.46 -11.35 -3.68
N LEU A 339 -19.47 -10.91 -2.89
CA LEU A 339 -20.71 -11.68 -2.72
C LEU A 339 -21.41 -11.93 -4.03
N ILE A 340 -21.52 -10.91 -4.89
CA ILE A 340 -22.16 -11.03 -6.20
C ILE A 340 -21.28 -11.84 -7.16
N ALA A 341 -19.96 -11.65 -7.13
CA ALA A 341 -18.99 -12.32 -8.00
C ALA A 341 -18.96 -13.84 -7.82
N GLY A 342 -19.29 -14.35 -6.65
CA GLY A 342 -19.46 -15.78 -6.41
C GLY A 342 -20.56 -16.43 -7.25
N PHE A 343 -21.58 -15.64 -7.62
CA PHE A 343 -22.70 -16.09 -8.46
C PHE A 343 -22.55 -15.64 -9.93
N VAL A 344 -22.11 -14.37 -10.14
CA VAL A 344 -21.93 -13.77 -11.45
C VAL A 344 -20.45 -13.72 -11.78
N ARG A 345 -19.95 -14.69 -12.52
CA ARG A 345 -18.51 -14.90 -12.75
C ARG A 345 -17.92 -14.06 -13.89
N ASN A 346 -18.72 -13.23 -14.55
CA ASN A 346 -18.28 -12.39 -15.66
C ASN A 346 -17.56 -11.14 -15.14
N VAL A 347 -16.27 -11.02 -15.46
CA VAL A 347 -15.41 -9.92 -15.00
C VAL A 347 -15.91 -8.55 -15.40
N LEU A 348 -16.38 -8.38 -16.65
CA LEU A 348 -16.82 -7.08 -17.16
C LEU A 348 -18.10 -6.61 -16.46
N ILE A 349 -19.07 -7.52 -16.29
CA ILE A 349 -20.32 -7.23 -15.57
C ILE A 349 -19.98 -6.84 -14.12
N MET A 350 -19.09 -7.58 -13.47
CA MET A 350 -18.72 -7.33 -12.09
C MET A 350 -17.95 -6.01 -11.89
N LEU A 351 -17.09 -5.66 -12.83
CA LEU A 351 -16.42 -4.35 -12.79
C LEU A 351 -17.43 -3.20 -12.94
N VAL A 352 -18.37 -3.30 -13.89
CA VAL A 352 -19.42 -2.28 -14.08
C VAL A 352 -20.28 -2.14 -12.82
N ILE A 353 -20.74 -3.25 -12.26
CA ILE A 353 -21.54 -3.24 -11.01
C ILE A 353 -20.75 -2.65 -9.86
N GLY A 354 -19.51 -3.09 -9.65
CA GLY A 354 -18.66 -2.65 -8.55
C GLY A 354 -18.30 -1.18 -8.63
N PHE A 355 -17.92 -0.67 -9.81
CA PHE A 355 -17.67 0.77 -9.99
C PHE A 355 -18.94 1.60 -9.82
N ALA A 356 -20.09 1.13 -10.31
CA ALA A 356 -21.37 1.79 -10.11
C ALA A 356 -21.74 1.86 -8.61
N LEU A 357 -21.54 0.78 -7.86
CA LEU A 357 -21.72 0.75 -6.41
C LEU A 357 -20.76 1.72 -5.70
N MET A 358 -19.50 1.79 -6.12
CA MET A 358 -18.50 2.70 -5.54
C MET A 358 -18.92 4.16 -5.75
N VAL A 359 -19.27 4.53 -6.99
CA VAL A 359 -19.74 5.89 -7.32
C VAL A 359 -21.01 6.23 -6.57
N ALA A 360 -22.01 5.33 -6.52
CA ALA A 360 -23.24 5.53 -5.80
C ALA A 360 -23.01 5.73 -4.28
N THR A 361 -22.15 4.88 -3.69
CA THR A 361 -21.81 4.97 -2.25
C THR A 361 -21.16 6.31 -1.92
N LEU A 362 -20.17 6.73 -2.69
CA LEU A 362 -19.50 8.01 -2.48
C LEU A 362 -20.44 9.22 -2.73
N TYR A 363 -21.33 9.11 -3.71
CA TYR A 363 -22.33 10.14 -3.97
C TYR A 363 -23.28 10.30 -2.78
N VAL A 364 -23.77 9.21 -2.22
CA VAL A 364 -24.62 9.21 -1.01
C VAL A 364 -23.86 9.81 0.18
N ILE A 365 -22.61 9.40 0.42
CA ILE A 365 -21.78 9.95 1.50
C ILE A 365 -21.60 11.47 1.31
N LYS A 366 -21.33 11.92 0.08
CA LYS A 366 -21.18 13.35 -0.24
C LYS A 366 -22.44 14.15 0.09
N GLN A 367 -23.63 13.63 -0.23
CA GLN A 367 -24.91 14.29 0.08
C GLN A 367 -25.13 14.39 1.60
N ILE A 368 -24.84 13.31 2.34
CA ILE A 368 -24.97 13.29 3.80
C ILE A 368 -23.99 14.26 4.47
N ALA A 369 -22.74 14.29 4.01
CA ALA A 369 -21.72 15.18 4.56
C ALA A 369 -21.97 16.65 4.22
N GLY A 370 -22.46 16.96 2.99
CA GLY A 370 -22.82 18.31 2.57
C GLY A 370 -23.97 18.89 3.41
N ASN A 371 -24.96 18.09 3.74
CA ASN A 371 -26.08 18.53 4.59
C ASN A 371 -25.65 18.83 6.04
N LYS A 372 -24.56 18.22 6.54
CA LYS A 372 -24.02 18.50 7.89
C LYS A 372 -23.20 19.79 7.97
N GLN A 373 -22.70 20.30 6.86
CA GLN A 373 -21.96 21.58 6.82
C GLN A 373 -22.88 22.79 6.69
N THR A 374 -24.14 22.59 6.31
CA THR A 374 -25.16 23.64 6.15
C THR A 374 -26.14 23.73 7.30
N ALA A 375 -26.08 22.82 8.27
CA ALA A 375 -26.85 22.81 9.51
C ALA A 375 -25.97 23.18 10.71
#